data_6255140d5bdc3d8a9528bc7af94d92d3
#
_entry.id   6255140d5bdc3d8a9528bc7af94d92d3
#
_cell.length_a   1.000
_cell.length_b   1.000
_cell.length_c   1.000
_cell.angle_alpha   90.00
_cell.angle_beta   90.00
_cell.angle_gamma   90.00
#
_symmetry.space_group_name_H-M   'P 1'
#
loop_
_entity.id
_entity.type
_entity.pdbx_description
1 polymer ?
#
loop_
_entity_poly.entity_id
_entity_poly.type
_entity_poly.pdbx_seq_one_letter_code
_entity_poly.pdbx_strand_id
1 'polypeptide(L)'
;VTHYTHWFQPLTDGTAEKHDGFIEFGEDGGVIERFSGKLLIQQEPDASSFPNGGIRNTFEARGYTAWDVSSPAFVVDTTLCIPTIFISYTGEALDYKTPLLKALAAVDKAATEVCQLFDKNITRVYTNLGWEQEYFLVDSSLYNARPDLCLTGRTLMGHSSAKDQQLEDHYFGSIPPRVTAFMKELEIECHKLGIPAKTRHNEVAPNLSLIHISE
;
A
#
# COMPACT_ATOMS: atom_id res chain seq x y z
N VAL A 1 21.83 5.01 10.45
CA VAL A 1 21.44 3.87 9.61
C VAL A 1 22.62 2.92 9.59
N THR A 2 22.44 1.73 10.16
CA THR A 2 23.51 0.71 10.22
C THR A 2 23.30 -0.41 9.21
N HIS A 3 22.07 -0.59 8.79
CA HIS A 3 21.67 -1.59 7.80
C HIS A 3 20.59 -1.04 6.91
N TYR A 4 20.53 -1.48 5.68
CA TYR A 4 19.39 -1.28 4.81
C TYR A 4 18.96 -2.61 4.20
N THR A 5 17.66 -2.79 4.15
CA THR A 5 17.04 -3.90 3.46
C THR A 5 16.37 -3.37 2.21
N HIS A 6 16.26 -4.20 1.20
CA HIS A 6 15.89 -3.72 -0.12
C HIS A 6 14.39 -3.58 -0.30
N TRP A 7 13.66 -4.57 0.19
CA TRP A 7 12.22 -4.60 0.09
C TRP A 7 11.65 -5.15 1.38
N PHE A 8 10.80 -4.40 1.98
CA PHE A 8 10.03 -4.81 3.13
C PHE A 8 8.55 -4.78 2.78
N GLN A 9 7.89 -5.92 2.94
CA GLN A 9 6.46 -6.02 2.77
C GLN A 9 5.79 -6.06 4.15
N PRO A 10 5.17 -4.96 4.60
CA PRO A 10 4.60 -4.88 5.94
C PRO A 10 3.52 -5.92 6.23
N LEU A 11 2.80 -6.37 5.20
CA LEU A 11 1.73 -7.36 5.36
C LEU A 11 2.23 -8.77 5.70
N THR A 12 3.44 -9.09 5.34
CA THR A 12 4.01 -10.44 5.49
C THR A 12 5.31 -10.47 6.28
N ASP A 13 5.81 -9.33 6.73
CA ASP A 13 7.17 -9.14 7.27
C ASP A 13 8.27 -9.70 6.35
N GLY A 14 7.92 -9.96 5.10
CA GLY A 14 8.85 -10.49 4.12
C GLY A 14 9.80 -9.41 3.63
N THR A 15 11.07 -9.77 3.47
CA THR A 15 12.06 -8.92 2.83
C THR A 15 12.61 -9.61 1.60
N ALA A 16 12.81 -8.87 0.52
CA ALA A 16 13.56 -9.33 -0.63
C ALA A 16 14.94 -8.68 -0.61
N GLU A 17 15.97 -9.50 -0.73
CA GLU A 17 17.35 -9.03 -0.79
C GLU A 17 17.67 -8.47 -2.17
N LYS A 18 18.43 -7.38 -2.20
CA LYS A 18 19.00 -6.83 -3.41
C LYS A 18 20.50 -6.58 -3.20
N HIS A 19 21.31 -7.06 -4.13
CA HIS A 19 22.75 -7.09 -3.98
C HIS A 19 23.47 -5.75 -4.25
N ASP A 20 22.80 -4.81 -4.91
CA ASP A 20 23.44 -3.56 -5.33
C ASP A 20 23.24 -2.46 -4.30
N GLY A 21 23.59 -2.72 -3.07
CA GLY A 21 23.41 -1.75 -1.99
C GLY A 21 23.82 -0.32 -2.37
N PHE A 22 23.57 0.59 -1.48
CA PHE A 22 23.90 2.01 -1.68
C PHE A 22 25.43 2.25 -1.65
N ILE A 23 26.13 1.66 -2.62
CA ILE A 23 27.59 1.72 -2.74
C ILE A 23 27.92 2.57 -3.96
N GLU A 24 28.75 3.57 -3.76
CA GLU A 24 29.35 4.37 -4.82
C GLU A 24 30.87 4.34 -4.70
N PHE A 25 31.57 4.51 -5.81
CA PHE A 25 33.02 4.72 -5.79
C PHE A 25 33.31 6.20 -5.56
N GLY A 26 34.13 6.48 -4.58
CA GLY A 26 34.66 7.81 -4.33
C GLY A 26 35.68 8.22 -5.41
N GLU A 27 35.98 9.53 -5.47
CA GLU A 27 36.97 10.07 -6.40
C GLU A 27 38.38 9.51 -6.17
N ASP A 28 38.65 9.02 -4.97
CA ASP A 28 39.89 8.37 -4.56
C ASP A 28 39.96 6.87 -4.90
N GLY A 29 38.89 6.33 -5.52
CA GLY A 29 38.74 4.92 -5.81
C GLY A 29 38.31 4.05 -4.62
N GLY A 30 38.06 4.67 -3.47
CA GLY A 30 37.46 4.01 -2.31
C GLY A 30 35.97 3.75 -2.49
N VAL A 31 35.44 2.79 -1.74
CA VAL A 31 34.02 2.47 -1.71
C VAL A 31 33.32 3.31 -0.64
N ILE A 32 32.26 3.98 -1.00
CA ILE A 32 31.47 4.82 -0.10
C ILE A 32 30.06 4.23 -0.04
N GLU A 33 29.55 4.00 1.16
CA GLU A 33 28.13 3.75 1.37
C GLU A 33 27.38 5.08 1.30
N ARG A 34 26.48 5.21 0.34
CA ARG A 34 25.72 6.42 0.12
C ARG A 34 24.26 6.14 -0.10
N PHE A 35 23.42 6.74 0.73
CA PHE A 35 21.98 6.75 0.57
C PHE A 35 21.56 7.98 -0.22
N SER A 36 21.34 7.83 -1.52
CA SER A 36 20.92 8.93 -2.39
C SER A 36 19.59 8.67 -3.06
N GLY A 37 18.83 9.74 -3.33
CA GLY A 37 17.57 9.63 -4.06
C GLY A 37 17.74 9.01 -5.46
N LYS A 38 18.90 9.21 -6.09
CA LYS A 38 19.23 8.61 -7.38
C LYS A 38 19.28 7.08 -7.31
N LEU A 39 19.85 6.53 -6.26
CA LEU A 39 19.92 5.08 -6.06
C LEU A 39 18.54 4.48 -5.74
N LEU A 40 17.69 5.23 -5.05
CA LEU A 40 16.31 4.82 -4.75
C LEU A 40 15.45 4.65 -6.00
N ILE A 41 15.65 5.48 -7.02
CA ILE A 41 14.87 5.43 -8.27
C ILE A 41 15.43 4.47 -9.32
N GLN A 42 16.61 3.91 -9.12
CA GLN A 42 17.29 3.01 -10.09
C GLN A 42 17.22 1.54 -9.68
N GLN A 43 16.33 1.17 -8.81
CA GLN A 43 16.28 -0.18 -8.28
C GLN A 43 15.56 -1.14 -9.22
N GLU A 44 16.14 -2.32 -9.43
CA GLU A 44 15.60 -3.41 -10.25
C GLU A 44 15.18 -4.62 -9.41
N PRO A 45 14.05 -4.63 -8.71
CA PRO A 45 13.56 -5.87 -8.14
C PRO A 45 13.00 -6.76 -9.25
N ASP A 46 13.23 -8.04 -9.17
CA ASP A 46 12.46 -9.00 -9.95
C ASP A 46 11.01 -9.02 -9.44
N ALA A 47 10.06 -9.00 -10.36
CA ALA A 47 8.63 -9.11 -10.02
C ALA A 47 8.31 -10.37 -9.21
N SER A 48 9.02 -11.46 -9.42
CA SER A 48 8.88 -12.69 -8.64
C SER A 48 9.27 -12.56 -7.17
N SER A 49 10.00 -11.53 -6.80
CA SER A 49 10.38 -11.25 -5.41
C SER A 49 9.25 -10.66 -4.57
N PHE A 50 8.15 -10.25 -5.18
CA PHE A 50 7.00 -9.70 -4.47
C PHE A 50 5.98 -10.78 -4.14
N PRO A 51 5.31 -10.71 -2.98
CA PRO A 51 4.30 -11.70 -2.58
C PRO A 51 3.20 -11.92 -3.61
N ASN A 52 2.82 -10.87 -4.34
CA ASN A 52 1.79 -10.92 -5.38
C ASN A 52 2.36 -11.13 -6.79
N GLY A 53 3.67 -11.31 -6.93
CA GLY A 53 4.35 -11.50 -8.22
C GLY A 53 4.29 -10.32 -9.18
N GLY A 54 3.54 -9.26 -8.84
CA GLY A 54 3.24 -8.15 -9.73
C GLY A 54 2.44 -8.56 -10.98
N ILE A 55 2.10 -7.60 -11.80
CA ILE A 55 1.51 -7.84 -13.12
C ILE A 55 2.65 -7.92 -14.14
N ARG A 56 2.84 -9.08 -14.75
CA ARG A 56 3.87 -9.30 -15.76
C ARG A 56 3.25 -9.57 -17.11
N ASN A 57 3.61 -8.78 -18.09
CA ASN A 57 3.19 -9.01 -19.48
C ASN A 57 4.10 -10.01 -20.20
N THR A 58 5.34 -10.16 -19.76
CA THR A 58 6.29 -11.13 -20.31
C THR A 58 7.10 -11.77 -19.19
N PHE A 59 7.59 -12.99 -19.42
CA PHE A 59 8.45 -13.70 -18.46
C PHE A 59 9.86 -13.08 -18.34
N GLU A 60 10.26 -12.29 -19.30
CA GLU A 60 11.57 -11.67 -19.35
C GLU A 60 11.58 -10.22 -18.82
N ALA A 61 10.42 -9.61 -18.65
CA ALA A 61 10.32 -8.25 -18.18
C ALA A 61 10.68 -8.17 -16.70
N ARG A 62 11.80 -7.54 -16.40
CA ARG A 62 12.15 -7.11 -15.06
C ARG A 62 11.32 -5.88 -14.70
N GLY A 63 10.87 -5.82 -13.46
CA GLY A 63 10.27 -4.62 -12.93
C GLY A 63 11.32 -3.74 -12.26
N TYR A 64 11.00 -2.46 -12.23
CA TYR A 64 11.79 -1.43 -11.57
C TYR A 64 10.96 -0.82 -10.46
N THR A 65 11.59 -0.42 -9.38
CA THR A 65 10.93 0.42 -8.39
C THR A 65 11.25 1.87 -8.64
N ALA A 66 10.26 2.69 -8.39
CA ALA A 66 10.43 4.13 -8.30
C ALA A 66 9.88 4.61 -6.96
N TRP A 67 10.50 5.65 -6.39
CA TRP A 67 10.00 6.26 -5.18
C TRP A 67 8.66 6.94 -5.47
N ASP A 68 7.67 6.61 -4.65
CA ASP A 68 6.39 7.31 -4.65
C ASP A 68 6.51 8.56 -3.76
N VAL A 69 6.82 9.67 -4.37
CA VAL A 69 6.98 10.96 -3.68
C VAL A 69 5.66 11.54 -3.17
N SER A 70 4.53 10.99 -3.57
CA SER A 70 3.20 11.41 -3.10
C SER A 70 2.83 10.78 -1.76
N SER A 71 3.51 9.71 -1.37
CA SER A 71 3.28 9.02 -0.11
C SER A 71 4.36 9.36 0.92
N PRO A 72 4.00 9.65 2.17
CA PRO A 72 4.96 9.96 3.22
C PRO A 72 5.82 8.73 3.55
N ALA A 73 7.12 8.94 3.76
CA ALA A 73 7.96 7.95 4.40
C ALA A 73 7.52 7.75 5.86
N PHE A 74 7.61 6.54 6.36
CA PHE A 74 7.18 6.20 7.71
C PHE A 74 8.18 5.29 8.41
N VAL A 75 8.03 5.13 9.72
CA VAL A 75 8.93 4.31 10.53
C VAL A 75 8.13 3.19 11.17
N VAL A 76 8.63 1.97 11.02
CA VAL A 76 8.16 0.79 11.75
C VAL A 76 9.32 0.32 12.62
N ASP A 77 9.14 0.37 13.93
CA ASP A 77 10.20 0.15 14.91
C ASP A 77 11.43 1.03 14.64
N THR A 78 12.52 0.43 14.22
CA THR A 78 13.79 1.09 13.88
C THR A 78 14.02 1.18 12.37
N THR A 79 13.04 0.80 11.57
CA THR A 79 13.16 0.74 10.12
C THR A 79 12.45 1.91 9.47
N LEU A 80 13.17 2.73 8.71
CA LEU A 80 12.60 3.74 7.84
C LEU A 80 12.06 3.06 6.56
N CYS A 81 10.77 3.21 6.33
CA CYS A 81 10.09 2.70 5.16
C CYS A 81 9.83 3.82 4.16
N ILE A 82 10.25 3.64 2.93
CA ILE A 82 10.04 4.59 1.84
C ILE A 82 9.08 3.97 0.84
N PRO A 83 7.87 4.53 0.67
CA PRO A 83 6.90 4.01 -0.29
C PRO A 83 7.45 4.02 -1.71
N THR A 84 7.22 2.93 -2.42
CA THR A 84 7.66 2.76 -3.80
C THR A 84 6.52 2.23 -4.67
N ILE A 85 6.61 2.50 -5.95
CA ILE A 85 5.79 1.91 -7.00
C ILE A 85 6.63 0.94 -7.83
N PHE A 86 5.96 0.05 -8.54
CA PHE A 86 6.57 -0.97 -9.35
C PHE A 86 6.17 -0.82 -10.82
N ILE A 87 7.16 -0.62 -11.68
CA ILE A 87 6.96 -0.30 -13.09
C ILE A 87 7.86 -1.15 -13.99
N SER A 88 7.48 -1.32 -15.26
CA SER A 88 8.35 -1.88 -16.29
C SER A 88 9.38 -0.86 -16.75
N TYR A 89 10.37 -1.31 -17.53
CA TYR A 89 11.34 -0.42 -18.18
C TYR A 89 10.69 0.68 -19.02
N THR A 90 9.57 0.37 -19.66
CA THR A 90 8.81 1.31 -20.49
C THR A 90 7.80 2.15 -19.70
N GLY A 91 7.74 1.98 -18.38
CA GLY A 91 6.83 2.73 -17.50
C GLY A 91 5.42 2.16 -17.40
N GLU A 92 5.22 0.92 -17.82
CA GLU A 92 3.94 0.23 -17.61
C GLU A 92 3.76 -0.12 -16.13
N ALA A 93 2.52 -0.06 -15.68
CA ALA A 93 2.18 -0.39 -14.31
C ALA A 93 2.35 -1.88 -14.04
N LEU A 94 3.11 -2.22 -13.00
CA LEU A 94 3.27 -3.59 -12.51
C LEU A 94 2.70 -3.76 -11.09
N ASP A 95 2.13 -2.72 -10.53
CA ASP A 95 1.42 -2.71 -9.25
C ASP A 95 0.07 -2.02 -9.36
N TYR A 96 -0.66 -1.97 -8.25
CA TYR A 96 -1.99 -1.36 -8.20
C TYR A 96 -1.96 0.16 -8.05
N LYS A 97 -0.88 0.74 -7.55
CA LYS A 97 -0.78 2.18 -7.28
C LYS A 97 -0.37 2.99 -8.50
N THR A 98 0.46 2.45 -9.36
CA THR A 98 0.95 3.16 -10.56
C THR A 98 -0.18 3.66 -11.48
N PRO A 99 -1.25 2.89 -11.76
CA PRO A 99 -2.39 3.40 -12.52
C PRO A 99 -3.06 4.60 -11.86
N LEU A 100 -3.21 4.58 -10.55
CA LEU A 100 -3.76 5.71 -9.79
C LEU A 100 -2.90 6.96 -9.93
N LEU A 101 -1.59 6.86 -9.73
CA LEU A 101 -0.67 8.01 -9.87
C LEU A 101 -0.69 8.59 -11.28
N LYS A 102 -0.77 7.74 -12.30
CA LYS A 102 -0.93 8.19 -13.69
C LYS A 102 -2.27 8.91 -13.90
N ALA A 103 -3.35 8.40 -13.34
CA ALA A 103 -4.65 9.02 -13.41
C ALA A 103 -4.67 10.39 -12.71
N LEU A 104 -4.07 10.49 -11.51
CA LEU A 104 -3.93 11.76 -10.80
C LEU A 104 -3.16 12.81 -11.61
N ALA A 105 -2.05 12.41 -12.24
CA ALA A 105 -1.28 13.32 -13.10
C ALA A 105 -2.07 13.77 -14.33
N ALA A 106 -2.85 12.88 -14.92
CA ALA A 106 -3.70 13.21 -16.08
C ALA A 106 -4.83 14.17 -15.70
N VAL A 107 -5.47 13.93 -14.54
CA VAL A 107 -6.53 14.80 -14.01
C VAL A 107 -5.97 16.18 -13.63
N ASP A 108 -4.82 16.24 -12.94
CA ASP A 108 -4.16 17.51 -12.62
C ASP A 108 -3.95 18.36 -13.88
N LYS A 109 -3.38 17.77 -14.93
CA LYS A 109 -3.16 18.46 -16.19
C LYS A 109 -4.47 18.99 -16.80
N ALA A 110 -5.45 18.12 -16.98
CA ALA A 110 -6.71 18.50 -17.61
C ALA A 110 -7.50 19.53 -16.78
N ALA A 111 -7.55 19.34 -15.46
CA ALA A 111 -8.24 20.26 -14.55
C ALA A 111 -7.54 21.63 -14.49
N THR A 112 -6.21 21.65 -14.49
CA THR A 112 -5.45 22.90 -14.54
C THR A 112 -5.75 23.70 -15.81
N GLU A 113 -5.77 23.03 -16.98
CA GLU A 113 -6.13 23.67 -18.24
C GLU A 113 -7.55 24.29 -18.21
N VAL A 114 -8.51 23.61 -17.62
CA VAL A 114 -9.89 24.12 -17.46
C VAL A 114 -9.92 25.29 -16.46
N CYS A 115 -9.28 25.14 -15.31
CA CYS A 115 -9.27 26.19 -14.29
C CYS A 115 -8.57 27.47 -14.76
N GLN A 116 -7.59 27.37 -15.65
CA GLN A 116 -6.91 28.51 -16.25
C GLN A 116 -7.80 29.35 -17.18
N LEU A 117 -8.97 28.83 -17.58
CA LEU A 117 -9.98 29.64 -18.27
C LEU A 117 -10.62 30.69 -17.33
N PHE A 118 -10.58 30.45 -16.05
CA PHE A 118 -11.15 31.32 -15.00
C PHE A 118 -10.06 32.14 -14.28
N ASP A 119 -8.94 31.51 -13.97
CA ASP A 119 -7.77 32.20 -13.36
C ASP A 119 -6.46 31.61 -13.91
N LYS A 120 -5.75 32.42 -14.68
CA LYS A 120 -4.50 32.04 -15.34
C LYS A 120 -3.32 31.77 -14.37
N ASN A 121 -3.47 32.16 -13.11
CA ASN A 121 -2.44 31.93 -12.09
C ASN A 121 -2.49 30.53 -11.48
N ILE A 122 -3.51 29.75 -11.79
CA ILE A 122 -3.60 28.37 -11.32
C ILE A 122 -2.53 27.52 -12.02
N THR A 123 -1.63 26.96 -11.23
CA THR A 123 -0.52 26.14 -11.73
C THR A 123 -0.73 24.66 -11.51
N ARG A 124 -1.65 24.27 -10.62
CA ARG A 124 -1.90 22.88 -10.26
C ARG A 124 -3.28 22.68 -9.64
N VAL A 125 -3.87 21.52 -9.89
CA VAL A 125 -5.11 21.08 -9.25
C VAL A 125 -4.85 19.74 -8.56
N TYR A 126 -5.12 19.69 -7.26
CA TYR A 126 -5.01 18.47 -6.47
C TYR A 126 -6.34 17.73 -6.46
N THR A 127 -6.27 16.44 -6.65
CA THR A 127 -7.40 15.54 -6.49
C THR A 127 -7.31 14.87 -5.14
N ASN A 128 -8.35 15.00 -4.34
CA ASN A 128 -8.47 14.26 -3.09
C ASN A 128 -9.12 12.91 -3.37
N LEU A 129 -8.51 11.86 -2.85
CA LEU A 129 -9.03 10.49 -2.92
C LEU A 129 -9.15 9.95 -1.51
N GLY A 130 -10.31 9.39 -1.19
CA GLY A 130 -10.51 8.63 0.03
C GLY A 130 -10.44 7.14 -0.25
N TRP A 131 -9.44 6.46 0.29
CA TRP A 131 -9.35 5.01 0.23
C TRP A 131 -10.31 4.38 1.22
N GLU A 132 -10.84 3.22 0.86
CA GLU A 132 -11.63 2.39 1.73
C GLU A 132 -11.01 1.00 1.80
N GLN A 133 -10.75 0.53 3.02
CA GLN A 133 -10.30 -0.82 3.26
C GLN A 133 -11.37 -1.58 4.04
N GLU A 134 -11.95 -2.56 3.41
CA GLU A 134 -12.88 -3.48 4.07
C GLU A 134 -12.14 -4.63 4.73
N TYR A 135 -12.58 -5.03 5.91
CA TYR A 135 -11.93 -6.11 6.66
C TYR A 135 -12.90 -6.88 7.55
N PHE A 136 -12.59 -8.15 7.76
CA PHE A 136 -13.19 -8.97 8.81
C PHE A 136 -12.19 -9.12 9.95
N LEU A 137 -12.62 -8.81 11.17
CA LEU A 137 -11.84 -9.11 12.36
C LEU A 137 -12.08 -10.55 12.77
N VAL A 138 -11.03 -11.36 12.77
CA VAL A 138 -11.09 -12.79 13.05
C VAL A 138 -10.33 -13.08 14.34
N ASP A 139 -10.89 -13.93 15.21
CA ASP A 139 -10.21 -14.39 16.41
C ASP A 139 -8.95 -15.19 16.02
N SER A 140 -7.83 -14.89 16.67
CA SER A 140 -6.53 -15.53 16.37
C SER A 140 -6.56 -17.05 16.53
N SER A 141 -7.32 -17.55 17.48
CA SER A 141 -7.48 -19.01 17.66
C SER A 141 -8.22 -19.66 16.50
N LEU A 142 -9.23 -19.00 15.97
CA LEU A 142 -9.96 -19.45 14.79
C LEU A 142 -9.10 -19.32 13.52
N TYR A 143 -8.33 -18.26 13.40
CA TYR A 143 -7.37 -18.08 12.30
C TYR A 143 -6.35 -19.22 12.30
N ASN A 144 -5.76 -19.53 13.46
CA ASN A 144 -4.76 -20.59 13.59
C ASN A 144 -5.33 -22.00 13.35
N ALA A 145 -6.63 -22.19 13.53
CA ALA A 145 -7.31 -23.44 13.23
C ALA A 145 -7.62 -23.63 11.73
N ARG A 146 -7.40 -22.60 10.90
CA ARG A 146 -7.70 -22.61 9.47
C ARG A 146 -6.41 -22.65 8.64
N PRO A 147 -6.07 -23.82 8.06
CA PRO A 147 -4.84 -23.96 7.28
C PRO A 147 -4.77 -23.02 6.07
N ASP A 148 -5.89 -22.75 5.42
CA ASP A 148 -5.97 -21.84 4.29
C ASP A 148 -5.61 -20.40 4.71
N LEU A 149 -6.13 -19.93 5.83
CA LEU A 149 -5.82 -18.58 6.33
C LEU A 149 -4.35 -18.48 6.78
N CYS A 150 -3.87 -19.47 7.55
CA CYS A 150 -2.50 -19.47 8.07
C CYS A 150 -1.44 -19.57 6.97
N LEU A 151 -1.68 -20.41 5.96
CA LEU A 151 -0.68 -20.70 4.92
C LEU A 151 -0.74 -19.74 3.74
N THR A 152 -1.89 -19.16 3.46
CA THR A 152 -2.08 -18.33 2.25
C THR A 152 -2.55 -16.91 2.53
N GLY A 153 -2.93 -16.58 3.77
CA GLY A 153 -3.49 -15.29 4.13
C GLY A 153 -4.87 -15.00 3.56
N ARG A 154 -5.54 -16.00 2.98
CA ARG A 154 -6.86 -15.86 2.36
C ARG A 154 -7.71 -17.10 2.53
N THR A 155 -9.02 -16.95 2.38
CA THR A 155 -9.96 -18.05 2.40
C THR A 155 -9.88 -18.85 1.09
N LEU A 156 -9.52 -20.12 1.18
CA LEU A 156 -9.55 -21.10 0.07
C LEU A 156 -10.64 -22.13 0.26
N MET A 157 -10.92 -22.46 1.51
CA MET A 157 -11.95 -23.39 1.91
C MET A 157 -13.05 -22.60 2.62
N GLY A 158 -14.19 -22.54 2.04
CA GLY A 158 -15.27 -21.77 2.62
C GLY A 158 -16.62 -22.14 2.01
N HIS A 159 -17.62 -21.60 2.62
CA HIS A 159 -19.00 -21.68 2.18
C HIS A 159 -19.55 -20.26 2.18
N SER A 160 -20.48 -19.96 1.28
CA SER A 160 -21.20 -18.70 1.32
C SER A 160 -21.92 -18.54 2.65
N SER A 161 -22.07 -17.30 3.10
CA SER A 161 -22.82 -16.98 4.31
C SER A 161 -24.21 -17.60 4.27
N ALA A 162 -24.66 -18.22 5.37
CA ALA A 162 -26.01 -18.77 5.48
C ALA A 162 -27.13 -17.74 5.27
N LYS A 163 -26.83 -16.49 5.56
CA LYS A 163 -27.75 -15.37 5.36
C LYS A 163 -27.63 -14.71 3.99
N ASP A 164 -26.62 -15.07 3.23
CA ASP A 164 -26.22 -14.37 1.99
C ASP A 164 -26.03 -12.87 2.23
N GLN A 165 -26.13 -12.05 1.21
CA GLN A 165 -26.16 -10.58 1.34
C GLN A 165 -27.61 -10.11 1.51
N GLN A 166 -28.24 -10.52 2.58
CA GLN A 166 -29.62 -10.12 2.87
C GLN A 166 -29.68 -8.78 3.59
N LEU A 167 -30.70 -8.02 3.30
CA LEU A 167 -30.83 -6.59 3.61
C LEU A 167 -30.89 -6.20 5.09
N GLU A 168 -31.02 -7.13 6.02
CA GLU A 168 -31.43 -6.78 7.38
C GLU A 168 -30.30 -6.45 8.35
N ASP A 169 -29.07 -6.92 8.08
CA ASP A 169 -27.93 -6.77 8.99
C ASP A 169 -26.76 -5.93 8.43
N HIS A 170 -26.91 -5.36 7.27
CA HIS A 170 -25.83 -4.67 6.55
C HIS A 170 -25.11 -3.60 7.38
N TYR A 171 -25.38 -2.35 7.09
CA TYR A 171 -24.78 -1.21 7.78
C TYR A 171 -25.29 -1.04 9.21
N PHE A 172 -26.46 -1.61 9.54
CA PHE A 172 -27.18 -1.41 10.81
C PHE A 172 -26.92 -2.51 11.84
N GLY A 173 -26.10 -3.50 11.52
CA GLY A 173 -25.72 -4.53 12.47
C GLY A 173 -24.97 -3.93 13.68
N SER A 174 -25.13 -4.53 14.84
CA SER A 174 -24.38 -4.12 16.03
C SER A 174 -22.90 -4.45 15.90
N ILE A 175 -22.04 -3.55 16.36
CA ILE A 175 -20.60 -3.79 16.42
C ILE A 175 -20.24 -4.32 17.80
N PRO A 176 -19.71 -5.55 17.91
CA PRO A 176 -19.30 -6.11 19.19
C PRO A 176 -18.28 -5.24 19.92
N PRO A 177 -18.28 -5.18 21.25
CA PRO A 177 -17.34 -4.34 22.03
C PRO A 177 -15.85 -4.61 21.70
N ARG A 178 -15.47 -5.85 21.44
CA ARG A 178 -14.10 -6.20 21.03
C ARG A 178 -13.72 -5.54 19.71
N VAL A 179 -14.62 -5.53 18.75
CA VAL A 179 -14.41 -4.91 17.44
C VAL A 179 -14.32 -3.38 17.58
N THR A 180 -15.20 -2.79 18.41
CA THR A 180 -15.15 -1.34 18.70
C THR A 180 -13.83 -0.95 19.37
N ALA A 181 -13.31 -1.77 20.28
CA ALA A 181 -12.00 -1.52 20.92
C ALA A 181 -10.89 -1.56 19.89
N PHE A 182 -10.86 -2.57 19.05
CA PHE A 182 -9.91 -2.68 17.93
C PHE A 182 -9.97 -1.45 17.01
N MET A 183 -11.16 -1.04 16.58
CA MET A 183 -11.34 0.12 15.72
C MET A 183 -10.72 1.39 16.31
N LYS A 184 -10.91 1.61 17.63
CA LYS A 184 -10.33 2.76 18.33
C LYS A 184 -8.81 2.73 18.36
N GLU A 185 -8.22 1.57 18.65
CA GLU A 185 -6.77 1.41 18.65
C GLU A 185 -6.20 1.59 17.24
N LEU A 186 -6.84 1.00 16.24
CA LEU A 186 -6.43 1.14 14.83
C LEU A 186 -6.38 2.60 14.39
N GLU A 187 -7.42 3.40 14.71
CA GLU A 187 -7.40 4.84 14.42
C GLU A 187 -6.21 5.55 15.07
N ILE A 188 -5.93 5.24 16.34
CA ILE A 188 -4.82 5.85 17.07
C ILE A 188 -3.48 5.50 16.42
N GLU A 189 -3.27 4.23 16.09
CA GLU A 189 -2.02 3.79 15.48
C GLU A 189 -1.84 4.39 14.06
N CYS A 190 -2.90 4.45 13.27
CA CYS A 190 -2.87 5.14 11.98
C CYS A 190 -2.50 6.63 12.15
N HIS A 191 -3.10 7.34 13.10
CA HIS A 191 -2.79 8.75 13.34
C HIS A 191 -1.35 8.97 13.79
N LYS A 192 -0.77 8.07 14.58
CA LYS A 192 0.67 8.11 14.93
C LYS A 192 1.58 8.00 13.71
N LEU A 193 1.14 7.29 12.69
CA LEU A 193 1.84 7.16 11.42
C LEU A 193 1.54 8.29 10.42
N GLY A 194 0.71 9.27 10.81
CA GLY A 194 0.28 10.34 9.92
C GLY A 194 -0.79 9.94 8.92
N ILE A 195 -1.45 8.80 9.13
CA ILE A 195 -2.53 8.31 8.27
C ILE A 195 -3.86 8.78 8.85
N PRO A 196 -4.60 9.67 8.17
CA PRO A 196 -5.89 10.18 8.65
C PRO A 196 -7.00 9.13 8.41
N ALA A 197 -7.04 8.14 9.27
CA ALA A 197 -7.98 7.03 9.19
C ALA A 197 -9.18 7.24 10.10
N LYS A 198 -10.35 6.80 9.63
CA LYS A 198 -11.59 6.67 10.42
C LYS A 198 -12.23 5.32 10.14
N THR A 199 -12.60 4.63 11.21
CA THR A 199 -13.40 3.41 11.13
C THR A 199 -14.54 3.53 12.15
N ARG A 200 -15.44 2.67 12.32
CA ARG A 200 -16.52 2.58 13.33
C ARG A 200 -17.88 2.35 12.71
N HIS A 201 -17.92 1.73 11.58
CA HIS A 201 -19.19 1.27 11.02
C HIS A 201 -19.00 -0.08 10.31
N ASN A 202 -20.13 -0.74 10.12
CA ASN A 202 -20.20 -1.95 9.31
C ASN A 202 -20.40 -1.61 7.84
N GLU A 203 -20.01 -2.56 7.02
CA GLU A 203 -20.29 -2.58 5.60
C GLU A 203 -21.47 -3.51 5.24
N VAL A 204 -21.71 -3.68 3.94
CA VAL A 204 -22.87 -4.39 3.44
C VAL A 204 -22.92 -5.87 3.84
N ALA A 205 -21.79 -6.54 3.97
CA ALA A 205 -21.75 -7.91 4.46
C ALA A 205 -21.79 -7.96 5.99
N PRO A 206 -22.47 -8.93 6.60
CA PRO A 206 -22.50 -9.07 8.06
C PRO A 206 -21.09 -9.20 8.65
N ASN A 207 -20.80 -8.40 9.68
CA ASN A 207 -19.50 -8.32 10.36
C ASN A 207 -18.32 -7.82 9.51
N LEU A 208 -18.58 -7.33 8.32
CA LEU A 208 -17.60 -6.62 7.53
C LEU A 208 -17.49 -5.19 8.05
N SER A 209 -16.28 -4.79 8.36
CA SER A 209 -15.95 -3.45 8.83
C SER A 209 -15.18 -2.69 7.76
N LEU A 210 -15.18 -1.38 7.85
CA LEU A 210 -14.50 -0.51 6.91
C LEU A 210 -13.63 0.50 7.63
N ILE A 211 -12.52 0.82 7.02
CA ILE A 211 -11.67 1.96 7.40
C ILE A 211 -11.58 2.92 6.22
N HIS A 212 -11.97 4.16 6.44
CA HIS A 212 -11.73 5.26 5.52
C HIS A 212 -10.34 5.83 5.75
N ILE A 213 -9.58 6.00 4.68
CA ILE A 213 -8.25 6.59 4.70
C ILE A 213 -8.31 7.80 3.78
N SER A 214 -8.26 9.00 4.37
CA SER A 214 -8.29 10.25 3.62
C SER A 214 -6.86 10.69 3.27
N GLU A 215 -6.65 11.15 2.07
CA GLU A 215 -5.42 11.79 1.61
C GLU A 215 -5.59 13.30 1.47
#